data_8fed186eec145e13acf616d04c5e0a35
#
_entry.id   8fed186eec145e13acf616d04c5e0a35
#
_cell.length_a   1.000
_cell.length_b   1.000
_cell.length_c   1.000
_cell.angle_alpha   90.00
_cell.angle_beta   90.00
_cell.angle_gamma   90.00
#
_symmetry.space_group_name_H-M   'P 1'
#
loop_
_entity.id
_entity.type
_entity.pdbx_description
1 polymer ?
#
loop_
_entity_poly.entity_id
_entity_poly.type
_entity_poly.pdbx_seq_one_letter_code
_entity_poly.pdbx_strand_id
1 'polypeptide(L)'
;MERRLKELIISELMDSIVKFSLAFFISFIGLKLLQEFERSAKIILTSLKPQTDIMVGLSLIYLVYFGYIFYKNIDSYIFNEVDKLIRSINENSYDGEYKTYEFKKISDSLNNKTQEIIRKDKDLVKGISYISHDMKTPLTVINTNVSLIKKSNEKISDKNLIRMDRIFEESEKISTYIDKIMKIAKSQLEENKIKKIKLGDMVKLLEKNIIIYSDMLEEEIEIAKQIENNKKVIYANTSNINECLIHLLNNAYEHRKAKIKVEIKANDRLEIAVIDDGFGFDEDILSESTDLFVTSNVARTSGKGYGIGLYYVKTYLEKISGELELINKNQGATVKMIIPMEDSDD
;
A
#
# COMPACT_ATOMS: atom_id res chain seq x y z
N MET A 1 10.02 -8.87 -3.18
CA MET A 1 8.60 -9.02 -3.54
C MET A 1 8.15 -10.49 -3.43
N GLU A 2 8.78 -11.43 -4.10
CA GLU A 2 8.45 -12.87 -4.05
C GLU A 2 8.45 -13.47 -2.62
N ARG A 3 9.38 -13.05 -1.76
CA ARG A 3 9.47 -13.49 -0.37
C ARG A 3 8.30 -12.99 0.49
N ARG A 4 7.88 -11.71 0.34
CA ARG A 4 6.71 -11.14 1.01
C ARG A 4 5.40 -11.75 0.53
N LEU A 5 5.27 -11.99 -0.79
CA LEU A 5 4.10 -12.64 -1.36
C LEU A 5 3.97 -14.09 -0.87
N LYS A 6 5.11 -14.83 -0.80
CA LYS A 6 5.15 -16.17 -0.20
C LYS A 6 4.78 -16.16 1.29
N GLU A 7 5.27 -15.19 2.06
CA GLU A 7 4.92 -15.04 3.48
C GLU A 7 3.43 -14.70 3.67
N LEU A 8 2.86 -13.84 2.80
CA LEU A 8 1.43 -13.49 2.83
C LEU A 8 0.55 -14.69 2.43
N ILE A 9 0.89 -15.38 1.35
CA ILE A 9 0.18 -16.60 0.90
C ILE A 9 0.28 -17.71 1.96
N ILE A 10 1.45 -17.90 2.58
CA ILE A 10 1.65 -18.86 3.64
C ILE A 10 0.82 -18.47 4.88
N SER A 11 0.75 -17.20 5.23
CA SER A 11 -0.04 -16.69 6.35
C SER A 11 -1.54 -16.90 6.12
N GLU A 12 -2.07 -16.58 4.93
CA GLU A 12 -3.48 -16.83 4.58
C GLU A 12 -3.82 -18.33 4.48
N LEU A 13 -2.90 -19.11 3.93
CA LEU A 13 -3.06 -20.57 3.86
C LEU A 13 -3.05 -21.19 5.26
N MET A 14 -2.15 -20.77 6.13
CA MET A 14 -2.09 -21.19 7.54
C MET A 14 -3.35 -20.79 8.32
N ASP A 15 -3.85 -19.57 8.13
CA ASP A 15 -5.09 -19.11 8.76
C ASP A 15 -6.31 -19.92 8.28
N SER A 16 -6.39 -20.19 6.99
CA SER A 16 -7.44 -21.06 6.41
C SER A 16 -7.34 -22.51 6.91
N ILE A 17 -6.13 -23.06 7.02
CA ILE A 17 -5.90 -24.42 7.54
C ILE A 17 -6.28 -24.47 9.04
N VAL A 18 -5.94 -23.48 9.83
CA VAL A 18 -6.28 -23.42 11.26
C VAL A 18 -7.79 -23.32 11.44
N LYS A 19 -8.48 -22.46 10.69
CA LYS A 19 -9.96 -22.34 10.71
C LYS A 19 -10.64 -23.63 10.28
N PHE A 20 -10.16 -24.26 9.22
CA PHE A 20 -10.70 -25.53 8.74
C PHE A 20 -10.45 -26.68 9.74
N SER A 21 -9.25 -26.77 10.30
CA SER A 21 -8.90 -27.76 11.31
C SER A 21 -9.71 -27.62 12.59
N LEU A 22 -9.95 -26.37 13.02
CA LEU A 22 -10.77 -26.07 14.20
C LEU A 22 -12.25 -26.43 13.97
N ALA A 23 -12.81 -26.05 12.82
CA ALA A 23 -14.16 -26.41 12.44
C ALA A 23 -14.35 -27.93 12.27
N PHE A 24 -13.37 -28.61 11.67
CA PHE A 24 -13.37 -30.08 11.56
C PHE A 24 -13.29 -30.74 12.92
N PHE A 25 -12.43 -30.27 13.83
CA PHE A 25 -12.27 -30.83 15.18
C PHE A 25 -13.54 -30.66 16.01
N ILE A 26 -14.18 -29.48 15.94
CA ILE A 26 -15.46 -29.20 16.62
C ILE A 26 -16.57 -30.12 16.06
N SER A 27 -16.65 -30.25 14.74
CA SER A 27 -17.61 -31.14 14.07
C SER A 27 -17.37 -32.61 14.40
N PHE A 28 -16.10 -33.03 14.50
CA PHE A 28 -15.73 -34.40 14.87
C PHE A 28 -16.09 -34.74 16.31
N ILE A 29 -15.84 -33.80 17.25
CA ILE A 29 -16.24 -33.96 18.66
C ILE A 29 -17.77 -33.99 18.75
N GLY A 30 -18.49 -33.11 18.06
CA GLY A 30 -19.93 -33.10 18.00
C GLY A 30 -20.51 -34.42 17.47
N LEU A 31 -19.93 -34.96 16.39
CA LEU A 31 -20.34 -36.28 15.83
C LEU A 31 -20.08 -37.43 16.79
N LYS A 32 -18.93 -37.45 17.48
CA LYS A 32 -18.62 -38.47 18.50
C LYS A 32 -19.56 -38.42 19.69
N LEU A 33 -19.88 -37.21 20.18
CA LEU A 33 -20.83 -36.99 21.25
C LEU A 33 -22.24 -37.45 20.84
N LEU A 34 -22.65 -37.15 19.59
CA LEU A 34 -23.93 -37.60 19.02
C LEU A 34 -23.99 -39.14 18.91
N GLN A 35 -22.93 -39.79 18.44
CA GLN A 35 -22.86 -41.26 18.35
C GLN A 35 -22.87 -41.94 19.72
N GLU A 36 -22.16 -41.41 20.72
CA GLU A 36 -22.20 -41.94 22.08
C GLU A 36 -23.57 -41.72 22.75
N PHE A 37 -24.21 -40.56 22.46
CA PHE A 37 -25.54 -40.23 22.91
C PHE A 37 -26.60 -41.17 22.28
N GLU A 38 -26.53 -41.42 20.95
CA GLU A 38 -27.41 -42.33 20.22
C GLU A 38 -27.26 -43.78 20.75
N ARG A 39 -26.02 -44.19 21.08
CA ARG A 39 -25.74 -45.53 21.63
C ARG A 39 -26.30 -45.68 23.04
N SER A 40 -26.14 -44.64 23.90
CA SER A 40 -26.67 -44.62 25.28
C SER A 40 -28.18 -44.56 25.28
N ALA A 41 -28.79 -43.74 24.40
CA ALA A 41 -30.23 -43.61 24.23
C ALA A 41 -30.87 -44.94 23.78
N LYS A 42 -30.20 -45.65 22.85
CA LYS A 42 -30.70 -46.98 22.38
C LYS A 42 -30.69 -48.07 23.48
N ILE A 43 -29.67 -48.07 24.36
CA ILE A 43 -29.62 -48.95 25.51
C ILE A 43 -30.72 -48.64 26.53
N ILE A 44 -31.00 -47.36 26.81
CA ILE A 44 -32.03 -46.92 27.73
C ILE A 44 -33.43 -47.20 27.21
N LEU A 45 -33.71 -46.94 25.90
CA LEU A 45 -35.00 -47.19 25.27
C LEU A 45 -35.41 -48.66 25.22
N THR A 46 -34.45 -49.59 25.14
CA THR A 46 -34.74 -51.05 25.13
C THR A 46 -35.05 -51.64 26.52
N SER A 47 -34.79 -50.88 27.61
CA SER A 47 -34.93 -51.38 29.00
C SER A 47 -36.13 -50.83 29.78
N LEU A 48 -36.90 -49.89 29.23
CA LEU A 48 -37.94 -49.12 29.98
C LEU A 48 -39.37 -49.52 29.65
N LYS A 49 -40.25 -49.52 30.68
CA LYS A 49 -41.70 -49.74 30.55
C LYS A 49 -42.40 -48.47 30.05
N PRO A 50 -43.62 -48.57 29.40
CA PRO A 50 -44.23 -47.48 28.65
C PRO A 50 -44.45 -46.13 29.36
N GLN A 51 -44.50 -46.09 30.68
CA GLN A 51 -44.71 -44.85 31.44
C GLN A 51 -43.43 -44.01 31.63
N THR A 52 -42.22 -44.64 31.47
CA THR A 52 -40.95 -43.96 31.57
C THR A 52 -40.48 -43.39 30.22
N ASP A 53 -41.04 -43.89 29.13
CA ASP A 53 -40.67 -43.49 27.78
C ASP A 53 -40.95 -42.00 27.45
N ILE A 54 -42.06 -41.48 28.01
CA ILE A 54 -42.43 -40.06 27.83
C ILE A 54 -41.44 -39.13 28.57
N MET A 55 -41.03 -39.48 29.77
CA MET A 55 -40.08 -38.66 30.55
C MET A 55 -38.66 -38.71 29.93
N VAL A 56 -38.24 -39.87 29.40
CA VAL A 56 -36.97 -40.00 28.69
C VAL A 56 -37.01 -39.22 27.36
N GLY A 57 -38.13 -39.30 26.62
CA GLY A 57 -38.31 -38.50 25.40
C GLY A 57 -38.25 -37.00 25.66
N LEU A 58 -38.90 -36.53 26.72
CA LEU A 58 -38.83 -35.10 27.12
C LEU A 58 -37.42 -34.66 27.55
N SER A 59 -36.69 -35.53 28.27
CA SER A 59 -35.32 -35.24 28.70
C SER A 59 -34.34 -35.17 27.50
N LEU A 60 -34.56 -36.00 26.48
CA LEU A 60 -33.78 -35.97 25.23
C LEU A 60 -34.05 -34.70 24.45
N ILE A 61 -35.30 -34.29 24.32
CA ILE A 61 -35.70 -33.03 23.65
C ILE A 61 -35.07 -31.85 24.39
N TYR A 62 -35.08 -31.86 25.74
CA TYR A 62 -34.46 -30.82 26.54
C TYR A 62 -32.95 -30.77 26.38
N LEU A 63 -32.27 -31.92 26.28
CA LEU A 63 -30.85 -32.00 26.05
C LEU A 63 -30.43 -31.47 24.66
N VAL A 64 -31.22 -31.81 23.64
CA VAL A 64 -31.02 -31.32 22.27
C VAL A 64 -31.24 -29.80 22.22
N TYR A 65 -32.30 -29.30 22.86
CA TYR A 65 -32.61 -27.88 22.97
C TYR A 65 -31.52 -27.12 23.74
N PHE A 66 -31.04 -27.68 24.84
CA PHE A 66 -29.92 -27.09 25.61
C PHE A 66 -28.62 -27.09 24.82
N GLY A 67 -28.32 -28.18 24.11
CA GLY A 67 -27.16 -28.28 23.21
C GLY A 67 -27.23 -27.23 22.08
N TYR A 68 -28.43 -27.01 21.51
CA TYR A 68 -28.64 -25.98 20.50
C TYR A 68 -28.43 -24.55 21.04
N ILE A 69 -28.98 -24.25 22.21
CA ILE A 69 -28.77 -22.93 22.87
C ILE A 69 -27.30 -22.74 23.21
N PHE A 70 -26.65 -23.77 23.73
CA PHE A 70 -25.23 -23.74 24.09
C PHE A 70 -24.36 -23.51 22.83
N TYR A 71 -24.65 -24.23 21.74
CA TYR A 71 -23.97 -24.03 20.46
C TYR A 71 -24.18 -22.60 19.94
N LYS A 72 -25.42 -22.11 19.91
CA LYS A 72 -25.75 -20.75 19.45
C LYS A 72 -25.07 -19.67 20.30
N ASN A 73 -24.95 -19.90 21.60
CA ASN A 73 -24.26 -18.97 22.51
C ASN A 73 -22.75 -18.98 22.29
N ILE A 74 -22.12 -20.15 22.07
CA ILE A 74 -20.70 -20.26 21.75
C ILE A 74 -20.42 -19.61 20.40
N ASP A 75 -21.23 -19.90 19.38
CA ASP A 75 -21.13 -19.32 18.06
C ASP A 75 -21.17 -17.79 18.12
N SER A 76 -22.20 -17.23 18.77
CA SER A 76 -22.33 -15.78 18.97
C SER A 76 -21.21 -15.16 19.81
N TYR A 77 -20.66 -15.88 20.79
CA TYR A 77 -19.61 -15.37 21.67
C TYR A 77 -18.24 -15.37 20.98
N ILE A 78 -17.87 -16.47 20.35
CA ILE A 78 -16.51 -16.65 19.78
C ILE A 78 -16.42 -15.97 18.43
N PHE A 79 -17.35 -16.22 17.52
CA PHE A 79 -17.28 -15.69 16.14
C PHE A 79 -17.42 -14.17 16.11
N ASN A 80 -18.30 -13.58 16.92
CA ASN A 80 -18.41 -12.11 16.97
C ASN A 80 -17.14 -11.44 17.53
N GLU A 81 -16.45 -12.08 18.47
CA GLU A 81 -15.18 -11.53 19.01
C GLU A 81 -14.04 -11.69 18.00
N VAL A 82 -14.01 -12.82 17.28
CA VAL A 82 -13.04 -13.04 16.18
C VAL A 82 -13.27 -12.04 15.05
N ASP A 83 -14.51 -11.83 14.61
CA ASP A 83 -14.83 -10.87 13.57
C ASP A 83 -14.48 -9.44 13.97
N LYS A 84 -14.70 -9.06 15.21
CA LYS A 84 -14.26 -7.77 15.74
C LYS A 84 -12.74 -7.64 15.71
N LEU A 85 -12.02 -8.68 16.10
CA LEU A 85 -10.56 -8.67 16.08
C LEU A 85 -10.03 -8.57 14.63
N ILE A 86 -10.62 -9.30 13.69
CA ILE A 86 -10.26 -9.23 12.27
C ILE A 86 -10.52 -7.83 11.71
N ARG A 87 -11.66 -7.22 12.01
CA ARG A 87 -11.96 -5.84 11.58
C ARG A 87 -10.98 -4.84 12.20
N SER A 88 -10.69 -4.96 13.49
CA SER A 88 -9.74 -4.07 14.15
C SER A 88 -8.32 -4.17 13.57
N ILE A 89 -7.91 -5.35 13.11
CA ILE A 89 -6.63 -5.57 12.43
C ILE A 89 -6.66 -4.89 11.05
N ASN A 90 -7.73 -5.06 10.26
CA ASN A 90 -7.85 -4.50 8.92
C ASN A 90 -7.96 -2.96 8.94
N GLU A 91 -8.62 -2.41 9.96
CA GLU A 91 -8.83 -0.96 10.12
C GLU A 91 -7.72 -0.28 10.92
N ASN A 92 -6.70 -1.03 11.39
CA ASN A 92 -5.67 -0.55 12.32
C ASN A 92 -6.23 0.18 13.57
N SER A 93 -7.45 -0.19 13.99
CA SER A 93 -8.19 0.40 15.10
C SER A 93 -8.49 -0.68 16.15
N TYR A 94 -7.82 -0.62 17.28
CA TYR A 94 -7.89 -1.64 18.34
C TYR A 94 -8.73 -1.21 19.56
N ASP A 95 -9.61 -0.22 19.38
CA ASP A 95 -10.44 0.35 20.48
C ASP A 95 -11.74 -0.43 20.75
N GLY A 96 -11.84 -1.68 20.30
CA GLY A 96 -13.02 -2.51 20.50
C GLY A 96 -13.17 -2.99 21.96
N GLU A 97 -14.39 -2.87 22.52
CA GLU A 97 -14.73 -3.57 23.77
C GLU A 97 -14.88 -5.08 23.48
N TYR A 98 -13.98 -5.88 24.06
CA TYR A 98 -14.01 -7.35 23.98
C TYR A 98 -14.63 -7.92 25.25
N LYS A 99 -15.49 -8.94 25.11
CA LYS A 99 -16.18 -9.57 26.25
C LYS A 99 -15.31 -10.54 27.02
N THR A 100 -14.30 -11.13 26.36
CA THR A 100 -13.39 -12.08 26.98
C THR A 100 -12.02 -11.46 27.25
N TYR A 101 -11.41 -11.82 28.36
CA TYR A 101 -10.09 -11.33 28.77
C TYR A 101 -9.00 -11.68 27.75
N GLU A 102 -9.08 -12.86 27.15
CA GLU A 102 -8.12 -13.37 26.16
C GLU A 102 -8.10 -12.52 24.89
N PHE A 103 -9.28 -12.23 24.33
CA PHE A 103 -9.39 -11.38 23.14
C PHE A 103 -8.95 -9.94 23.41
N LYS A 104 -9.29 -9.40 24.59
CA LYS A 104 -8.81 -8.09 25.01
C LYS A 104 -7.29 -8.07 25.08
N LYS A 105 -6.65 -9.07 25.69
CA LYS A 105 -5.20 -9.18 25.80
C LYS A 105 -4.51 -9.29 24.45
N ILE A 106 -5.09 -10.02 23.50
CA ILE A 106 -4.58 -10.12 22.13
C ILE A 106 -4.69 -8.76 21.44
N SER A 107 -5.84 -8.09 21.51
CA SER A 107 -6.06 -6.76 20.95
C SER A 107 -5.08 -5.74 21.52
N ASP A 108 -4.92 -5.67 22.83
CA ASP A 108 -3.98 -4.78 23.50
C ASP A 108 -2.52 -5.05 23.06
N SER A 109 -2.15 -6.32 22.91
CA SER A 109 -0.81 -6.71 22.44
C SER A 109 -0.57 -6.32 20.99
N LEU A 110 -1.58 -6.48 20.12
CA LEU A 110 -1.51 -6.04 18.71
C LEU A 110 -1.45 -4.52 18.63
N ASN A 111 -2.29 -3.81 19.39
CA ASN A 111 -2.27 -2.35 19.44
C ASN A 111 -0.88 -1.83 19.87
N ASN A 112 -0.33 -2.37 20.95
CA ASN A 112 1.00 -1.98 21.43
C ASN A 112 2.08 -2.20 20.37
N LYS A 113 2.06 -3.35 19.67
CA LYS A 113 3.02 -3.62 18.58
C LYS A 113 2.84 -2.68 17.40
N THR A 114 1.60 -2.43 17.00
CA THR A 114 1.29 -1.49 15.91
C THR A 114 1.75 -0.08 16.26
N GLN A 115 1.47 0.39 17.49
CA GLN A 115 1.95 1.69 17.96
C GLN A 115 3.49 1.76 18.03
N GLU A 116 4.16 0.67 18.41
CA GLU A 116 5.62 0.60 18.39
C GLU A 116 6.18 0.72 16.96
N ILE A 117 5.57 0.05 15.98
CA ILE A 117 5.96 0.15 14.56
C ILE A 117 5.76 1.57 14.07
N ILE A 118 4.58 2.16 14.27
CA ILE A 118 4.27 3.55 13.89
C ILE A 118 5.27 4.53 14.53
N ARG A 119 5.62 4.30 15.79
CA ARG A 119 6.60 5.15 16.48
C ARG A 119 7.99 5.01 15.87
N LYS A 120 8.45 3.79 15.55
CA LYS A 120 9.74 3.56 14.89
C LYS A 120 9.80 4.22 13.51
N ASP A 121 8.73 4.15 12.74
CA ASP A 121 8.64 4.81 11.44
C ASP A 121 8.71 6.34 11.59
N LYS A 122 7.99 6.91 12.57
CA LYS A 122 8.07 8.34 12.87
C LYS A 122 9.48 8.78 13.30
N ASP A 123 10.15 7.97 14.11
CA ASP A 123 11.50 8.26 14.58
C ASP A 123 12.51 8.16 13.41
N LEU A 124 12.34 7.19 12.51
CA LEU A 124 13.13 7.09 11.27
C LEU A 124 12.97 8.33 10.40
N VAL A 125 11.73 8.77 10.17
CA VAL A 125 11.44 9.97 9.38
C VAL A 125 12.02 11.23 10.02
N LYS A 126 11.92 11.37 11.34
CA LYS A 126 12.59 12.47 12.06
C LYS A 126 14.11 12.39 11.90
N GLY A 127 14.71 11.20 12.02
CA GLY A 127 16.14 10.99 11.81
C GLY A 127 16.59 11.41 10.40
N ILE A 128 15.85 11.02 9.36
CA ILE A 128 16.09 11.45 7.98
C ILE A 128 15.99 12.97 7.86
N SER A 129 14.99 13.59 8.53
CA SER A 129 14.82 15.05 8.54
C SER A 129 16.04 15.77 9.13
N TYR A 130 16.57 15.29 10.27
CA TYR A 130 17.76 15.86 10.89
C TYR A 130 19.00 15.69 10.01
N ILE A 131 19.25 14.47 9.51
CA ILE A 131 20.39 14.21 8.61
C ILE A 131 20.31 15.09 7.36
N SER A 132 19.11 15.27 6.80
CA SER A 132 18.91 16.11 5.61
C SER A 132 19.24 17.57 5.88
N HIS A 133 18.81 18.10 7.03
CA HIS A 133 19.15 19.46 7.46
C HIS A 133 20.68 19.62 7.67
N ASP A 134 21.29 18.66 8.36
CA ASP A 134 22.71 18.70 8.68
C ASP A 134 23.59 18.50 7.44
N MET A 135 23.11 17.82 6.41
CA MET A 135 23.82 17.70 5.12
C MET A 135 23.68 18.95 4.24
N LYS A 136 22.54 19.64 4.27
CA LYS A 136 22.37 20.89 3.51
C LYS A 136 23.34 21.99 3.92
N THR A 137 23.65 22.08 5.20
CA THR A 137 24.54 23.10 5.73
C THR A 137 25.97 23.00 5.12
N PRO A 138 26.68 21.86 5.18
CA PRO A 138 28.02 21.76 4.56
C PRO A 138 27.97 21.91 3.03
N LEU A 139 26.90 21.43 2.37
CA LEU A 139 26.72 21.64 0.93
C LEU A 139 26.59 23.13 0.57
N THR A 140 25.83 23.88 1.35
CA THR A 140 25.71 25.34 1.18
C THR A 140 27.06 26.01 1.36
N VAL A 141 27.87 25.57 2.35
CA VAL A 141 29.22 26.10 2.56
C VAL A 141 30.13 25.78 1.37
N ILE A 142 30.08 24.54 0.85
CA ILE A 142 30.89 24.14 -0.32
C ILE A 142 30.46 25.01 -1.53
N ASN A 143 29.18 25.12 -1.84
CA ASN A 143 28.69 25.90 -2.97
C ASN A 143 29.02 27.38 -2.86
N THR A 144 28.92 27.94 -1.63
CA THR A 144 29.29 29.34 -1.38
C THR A 144 30.78 29.57 -1.62
N ASN A 145 31.66 28.71 -1.09
CA ASN A 145 33.10 28.83 -1.28
C ASN A 145 33.49 28.68 -2.74
N VAL A 146 32.93 27.68 -3.46
CA VAL A 146 33.15 27.51 -4.90
C VAL A 146 32.74 28.76 -5.67
N SER A 147 31.55 29.32 -5.33
CA SER A 147 31.07 30.54 -5.96
C SER A 147 31.94 31.78 -5.66
N LEU A 148 32.49 31.89 -4.44
CA LEU A 148 33.37 32.98 -4.06
C LEU A 148 34.72 32.87 -4.81
N ILE A 149 35.29 31.67 -4.90
CA ILE A 149 36.56 31.44 -5.65
C ILE A 149 36.32 31.77 -7.14
N LYS A 150 35.21 31.38 -7.74
CA LYS A 150 34.86 31.73 -9.14
C LYS A 150 34.76 33.24 -9.37
N LYS A 151 34.29 34.00 -8.37
CA LYS A 151 34.11 35.47 -8.44
C LYS A 151 35.41 36.21 -8.07
N SER A 152 36.38 35.56 -7.48
CA SER A 152 37.67 36.19 -7.16
C SER A 152 38.42 36.57 -8.42
N ASN A 153 39.05 37.75 -8.44
CA ASN A 153 39.83 38.24 -9.59
C ASN A 153 41.24 37.55 -9.68
N GLU A 154 41.47 36.53 -8.89
CA GLU A 154 42.74 35.77 -8.97
C GLU A 154 42.77 34.92 -10.23
N LYS A 155 43.91 34.82 -10.89
CA LYS A 155 44.13 33.95 -12.06
C LYS A 155 44.01 32.47 -11.66
N ILE A 156 42.80 31.93 -11.69
CA ILE A 156 42.55 30.50 -11.55
C ILE A 156 42.81 29.84 -12.89
N SER A 157 43.52 28.71 -12.93
CA SER A 157 43.72 27.97 -14.17
C SER A 157 42.38 27.39 -14.66
N ASP A 158 42.18 27.38 -15.98
CA ASP A 158 40.98 26.83 -16.61
C ASP A 158 40.61 25.41 -16.11
N LYS A 159 41.65 24.60 -15.82
CA LYS A 159 41.50 23.26 -15.26
C LYS A 159 40.86 23.28 -13.85
N ASN A 160 41.16 24.27 -13.03
CA ASN A 160 40.57 24.42 -11.71
C ASN A 160 39.15 24.98 -11.77
N LEU A 161 38.85 25.87 -12.71
CA LEU A 161 37.49 26.33 -12.98
C LEU A 161 36.59 25.16 -13.34
N ILE A 162 36.99 24.28 -14.27
CA ILE A 162 36.25 23.08 -14.63
C ILE A 162 36.02 22.16 -13.43
N ARG A 163 37.00 21.98 -12.57
CA ARG A 163 36.88 21.18 -11.33
C ARG A 163 35.87 21.79 -10.36
N MET A 164 35.89 23.09 -10.23
CA MET A 164 34.93 23.82 -9.36
C MET A 164 33.50 23.73 -9.89
N ASP A 165 33.29 23.81 -11.22
CA ASP A 165 31.99 23.60 -11.85
C ASP A 165 31.45 22.20 -11.52
N ARG A 166 32.29 21.19 -11.64
CA ARG A 166 31.91 19.82 -11.30
C ARG A 166 31.55 19.65 -9.82
N ILE A 167 32.33 20.26 -8.91
CA ILE A 167 32.01 20.21 -7.47
C ILE A 167 30.68 20.87 -7.19
N PHE A 168 30.41 22.01 -7.83
CA PHE A 168 29.14 22.72 -7.69
C PHE A 168 27.97 21.86 -8.20
N GLU A 169 28.09 21.29 -9.40
CA GLU A 169 27.08 20.41 -9.99
C GLU A 169 26.78 19.19 -9.11
N GLU A 170 27.81 18.50 -8.61
CA GLU A 170 27.62 17.35 -7.73
C GLU A 170 26.99 17.72 -6.38
N SER A 171 27.35 18.88 -5.84
CA SER A 171 26.76 19.40 -4.60
C SER A 171 25.27 19.73 -4.77
N GLU A 172 24.88 20.33 -5.90
CA GLU A 172 23.47 20.60 -6.24
C GLU A 172 22.67 19.28 -6.42
N LYS A 173 23.30 18.28 -7.05
CA LYS A 173 22.68 16.93 -7.15
C LYS A 173 22.42 16.35 -5.76
N ILE A 174 23.38 16.38 -4.84
CA ILE A 174 23.21 15.88 -3.46
C ILE A 174 22.09 16.65 -2.74
N SER A 175 22.02 17.97 -2.88
CA SER A 175 20.96 18.78 -2.29
C SER A 175 19.58 18.35 -2.80
N THR A 176 19.47 18.11 -4.10
CA THR A 176 18.23 17.62 -4.74
C THR A 176 17.84 16.22 -4.24
N TYR A 177 18.79 15.33 -4.03
CA TYR A 177 18.56 14.00 -3.43
C TYR A 177 17.95 14.11 -2.04
N ILE A 178 18.55 14.94 -1.21
CA ILE A 178 18.11 15.17 0.16
C ILE A 178 16.65 15.67 0.15
N ASP A 179 16.32 16.64 -0.70
CA ASP A 179 14.97 17.18 -0.81
C ASP A 179 13.95 16.12 -1.25
N LYS A 180 14.31 15.25 -2.19
CA LYS A 180 13.45 14.15 -2.64
C LYS A 180 13.22 13.11 -1.54
N ILE A 181 14.25 12.72 -0.80
CA ILE A 181 14.13 11.81 0.35
C ILE A 181 13.22 12.42 1.43
N MET A 182 13.39 13.72 1.71
CA MET A 182 12.56 14.44 2.67
C MET A 182 11.09 14.46 2.27
N LYS A 183 10.79 14.62 0.99
CA LYS A 183 9.40 14.57 0.49
C LYS A 183 8.77 13.20 0.72
N ILE A 184 9.51 12.11 0.41
CA ILE A 184 9.04 10.74 0.68
C ILE A 184 8.76 10.56 2.17
N ALA A 185 9.73 10.92 3.01
CA ALA A 185 9.59 10.80 4.45
C ALA A 185 8.36 11.56 4.98
N LYS A 186 8.11 12.80 4.49
CA LYS A 186 6.92 13.58 4.86
C LYS A 186 5.63 12.95 4.36
N SER A 187 5.60 12.43 3.12
CA SER A 187 4.39 11.82 2.55
C SER A 187 3.96 10.56 3.33
N GLN A 188 4.90 9.84 3.92
CA GLN A 188 4.61 8.69 4.80
C GLN A 188 3.93 9.10 6.11
N LEU A 189 4.22 10.31 6.64
CA LEU A 189 3.60 10.83 7.87
C LEU A 189 2.23 11.48 7.66
N GLU A 190 1.85 11.81 6.43
CA GLU A 190 0.61 12.53 6.12
C GLU A 190 -0.61 11.59 5.99
N GLU A 191 -0.85 10.71 6.96
CA GLU A 191 -2.01 9.80 6.96
C GLU A 191 -3.36 10.53 6.98
N ASN A 192 -3.42 11.70 7.60
CA ASN A 192 -4.68 12.41 7.88
C ASN A 192 -5.23 13.24 6.71
N LYS A 193 -4.65 13.17 5.50
CA LYS A 193 -5.07 13.98 4.35
C LYS A 193 -5.83 13.21 3.26
N ILE A 194 -6.12 11.93 3.48
CA ILE A 194 -6.95 11.15 2.55
C ILE A 194 -8.39 11.64 2.67
N LYS A 195 -8.99 12.00 1.54
CA LYS A 195 -10.36 12.52 1.47
C LYS A 195 -11.16 11.75 0.42
N LYS A 196 -12.47 11.69 0.59
CA LYS A 196 -13.43 11.21 -0.41
C LYS A 196 -13.50 12.23 -1.55
N ILE A 197 -13.21 11.82 -2.77
CA ILE A 197 -13.15 12.67 -3.97
C ILE A 197 -14.02 12.04 -5.04
N LYS A 198 -14.88 12.84 -5.69
CA LYS A 198 -15.67 12.36 -6.82
C LYS A 198 -14.75 12.06 -8.01
N LEU A 199 -15.00 10.96 -8.72
CA LEU A 199 -14.22 10.54 -9.87
C LEU A 199 -14.09 11.66 -10.92
N GLY A 200 -15.20 12.34 -11.24
CA GLY A 200 -15.19 13.42 -12.20
C GLY A 200 -14.29 14.60 -11.82
N ASP A 201 -14.18 14.92 -10.52
CA ASP A 201 -13.32 15.99 -10.04
C ASP A 201 -11.83 15.56 -10.08
N MET A 202 -11.55 14.30 -9.77
CA MET A 202 -10.20 13.73 -9.89
C MET A 202 -9.74 13.76 -11.34
N VAL A 203 -10.57 13.30 -12.28
CA VAL A 203 -10.23 13.28 -13.70
C VAL A 203 -9.95 14.70 -14.23
N LYS A 204 -10.80 15.68 -13.90
CA LYS A 204 -10.57 17.09 -14.28
C LYS A 204 -9.25 17.63 -13.72
N LEU A 205 -8.91 17.27 -12.47
CA LEU A 205 -7.65 17.68 -11.85
C LEU A 205 -6.46 17.08 -12.60
N LEU A 206 -6.52 15.79 -12.93
CA LEU A 206 -5.45 15.11 -13.69
C LEU A 206 -5.25 15.74 -15.05
N GLU A 207 -6.32 15.97 -15.82
CA GLU A 207 -6.26 16.62 -17.12
C GLU A 207 -5.62 18.01 -17.05
N LYS A 208 -6.11 18.84 -16.12
CA LYS A 208 -5.55 20.16 -15.90
C LYS A 208 -4.04 20.11 -15.66
N ASN A 209 -3.60 19.18 -14.81
CA ASN A 209 -2.18 19.08 -14.45
C ASN A 209 -1.33 18.53 -15.62
N ILE A 210 -1.87 17.63 -16.45
CA ILE A 210 -1.19 17.16 -17.68
C ILE A 210 -1.01 18.32 -18.65
N ILE A 211 -2.04 19.15 -18.85
CA ILE A 211 -1.98 20.31 -19.74
C ILE A 211 -0.92 21.32 -19.24
N ILE A 212 -0.95 21.65 -17.94
CA ILE A 212 0.04 22.55 -17.34
C ILE A 212 1.47 22.00 -17.53
N TYR A 213 1.66 20.70 -17.36
CA TYR A 213 2.94 20.05 -17.54
C TYR A 213 3.39 20.09 -19.01
N SER A 214 2.48 19.83 -19.96
CA SER A 214 2.68 19.93 -21.41
C SER A 214 3.14 21.34 -21.79
N ASP A 215 2.40 22.37 -21.33
CA ASP A 215 2.72 23.77 -21.60
C ASP A 215 4.10 24.19 -21.01
N MET A 216 4.43 23.72 -19.81
CA MET A 216 5.70 24.04 -19.15
C MET A 216 6.91 23.46 -19.89
N LEU A 217 6.74 22.32 -20.55
CA LEU A 217 7.82 21.65 -21.32
C LEU A 217 7.82 22.02 -22.81
N GLU A 218 6.84 22.79 -23.28
CA GLU A 218 6.61 23.06 -24.71
C GLU A 218 6.47 21.76 -25.54
N GLU A 219 5.87 20.71 -24.94
CA GLU A 219 5.73 19.37 -25.53
C GLU A 219 4.26 18.97 -25.63
N GLU A 220 3.86 18.37 -26.73
CA GLU A 220 2.50 17.87 -26.91
C GLU A 220 2.33 16.51 -26.23
N ILE A 221 1.41 16.41 -25.24
CA ILE A 221 1.04 15.16 -24.58
C ILE A 221 -0.36 14.76 -25.01
N GLU A 222 -0.46 13.60 -25.69
CA GLU A 222 -1.76 13.04 -26.08
C GLU A 222 -2.53 12.55 -24.85
N ILE A 223 -3.78 12.98 -24.70
CA ILE A 223 -4.66 12.54 -23.61
C ILE A 223 -5.83 11.73 -24.19
N ALA A 224 -5.94 10.46 -23.79
CA ALA A 224 -7.07 9.59 -24.13
C ALA A 224 -7.88 9.26 -22.87
N LYS A 225 -9.22 9.32 -22.97
CA LYS A 225 -10.13 9.05 -21.85
C LYS A 225 -11.18 8.01 -22.19
N GLN A 226 -11.42 7.11 -21.25
CA GLN A 226 -12.54 6.16 -21.27
C GLN A 226 -13.12 6.04 -19.87
N ILE A 227 -14.27 6.68 -19.62
CA ILE A 227 -14.91 6.75 -18.32
C ILE A 227 -16.34 6.24 -18.46
N GLU A 228 -16.64 5.09 -17.87
CA GLU A 228 -17.93 4.44 -18.00
C GLU A 228 -18.94 4.90 -16.94
N ASN A 229 -18.48 5.22 -15.72
CA ASN A 229 -19.38 5.63 -14.62
C ASN A 229 -18.77 6.75 -13.77
N ASN A 230 -19.36 7.94 -13.85
CA ASN A 230 -18.93 9.12 -13.10
C ASN A 230 -19.44 9.17 -11.64
N LYS A 231 -20.25 8.21 -11.20
CA LYS A 231 -20.81 8.19 -9.84
C LYS A 231 -19.93 7.52 -8.81
N LYS A 232 -18.70 7.13 -9.16
CA LYS A 232 -17.74 6.53 -8.25
C LYS A 232 -16.92 7.59 -7.50
N VAL A 233 -16.38 7.18 -6.36
CA VAL A 233 -15.50 8.00 -5.50
C VAL A 233 -14.18 7.30 -5.25
N ILE A 234 -13.18 8.10 -4.93
CA ILE A 234 -11.82 7.68 -4.65
C ILE A 234 -11.42 8.26 -3.31
N TYR A 235 -10.75 7.47 -2.49
CA TYR A 235 -10.13 7.92 -1.24
C TYR A 235 -8.66 8.18 -1.47
N ALA A 236 -8.28 9.46 -1.58
CA ALA A 236 -6.91 9.86 -1.88
C ALA A 236 -6.59 11.27 -1.36
N ASN A 237 -5.30 11.62 -1.38
CA ASN A 237 -4.84 12.99 -1.27
C ASN A 237 -4.53 13.51 -2.69
N THR A 238 -5.26 14.53 -3.13
CA THR A 238 -5.11 15.11 -4.47
C THR A 238 -3.70 15.61 -4.77
N SER A 239 -3.02 16.18 -3.77
CA SER A 239 -1.64 16.66 -3.92
C SER A 239 -0.66 15.51 -4.20
N ASN A 240 -0.81 14.40 -3.47
CA ASN A 240 0.06 13.23 -3.65
C ASN A 240 -0.23 12.50 -4.97
N ILE A 241 -1.50 12.40 -5.40
CA ILE A 241 -1.85 11.86 -6.73
C ILE A 241 -1.23 12.71 -7.83
N ASN A 242 -1.30 14.05 -7.70
CA ASN A 242 -0.65 14.95 -8.65
C ASN A 242 0.88 14.75 -8.66
N GLU A 243 1.51 14.62 -7.51
CA GLU A 243 2.95 14.36 -7.43
C GLU A 243 3.32 13.01 -8.06
N CYS A 244 2.51 11.97 -7.85
CA CYS A 244 2.66 10.68 -8.55
C CYS A 244 2.60 10.86 -10.07
N LEU A 245 1.59 11.57 -10.57
CA LEU A 245 1.46 11.87 -12.01
C LEU A 245 2.71 12.60 -12.56
N ILE A 246 3.19 13.62 -11.85
CA ILE A 246 4.39 14.36 -12.26
C ILE A 246 5.62 13.44 -12.30
N HIS A 247 5.77 12.53 -11.34
CA HIS A 247 6.86 11.56 -11.37
C HIS A 247 6.79 10.63 -12.60
N LEU A 248 5.59 10.18 -12.97
CA LEU A 248 5.42 9.36 -14.17
C LEU A 248 5.67 10.16 -15.46
N LEU A 249 5.19 11.40 -15.53
CA LEU A 249 5.44 12.28 -16.67
C LEU A 249 6.92 12.62 -16.83
N ASN A 250 7.62 12.91 -15.73
CA ASN A 250 9.08 13.14 -15.74
C ASN A 250 9.83 11.90 -16.23
N ASN A 251 9.44 10.70 -15.77
CA ASN A 251 10.05 9.47 -16.22
C ASN A 251 9.85 9.26 -17.73
N ALA A 252 8.62 9.44 -18.21
CA ALA A 252 8.31 9.36 -19.63
C ALA A 252 9.09 10.42 -20.44
N TYR A 253 9.17 11.66 -19.94
CA TYR A 253 9.89 12.75 -20.59
C TYR A 253 11.40 12.47 -20.71
N GLU A 254 12.02 11.92 -19.67
CA GLU A 254 13.45 11.59 -19.64
C GLU A 254 13.82 10.44 -20.59
N HIS A 255 12.90 9.49 -20.78
CA HIS A 255 13.17 8.25 -21.50
C HIS A 255 12.57 8.16 -22.90
N ARG A 256 11.62 9.07 -23.28
CA ARG A 256 11.00 9.09 -24.60
C ARG A 256 11.99 9.37 -25.71
N LYS A 257 11.62 8.96 -26.92
CA LYS A 257 12.25 9.41 -28.16
C LYS A 257 11.59 10.70 -28.71
N ALA A 258 10.25 10.69 -28.81
CA ALA A 258 9.50 11.79 -29.35
C ALA A 258 8.12 12.01 -28.72
N LYS A 259 7.46 10.98 -28.17
CA LYS A 259 6.04 11.03 -27.82
C LYS A 259 5.76 10.60 -26.39
N ILE A 260 4.78 11.30 -25.79
CA ILE A 260 4.18 10.91 -24.52
C ILE A 260 2.67 10.86 -24.72
N LYS A 261 2.05 9.79 -24.21
CA LYS A 261 0.59 9.62 -24.17
C LYS A 261 0.14 9.30 -22.76
N VAL A 262 -0.96 9.91 -22.32
CA VAL A 262 -1.62 9.57 -21.05
C VAL A 262 -3.00 8.99 -21.35
N GLU A 263 -3.26 7.80 -20.83
CA GLU A 263 -4.58 7.16 -20.89
C GLU A 263 -5.21 7.15 -19.50
N ILE A 264 -6.43 7.66 -19.38
CA ILE A 264 -7.23 7.66 -18.16
C ILE A 264 -8.45 6.76 -18.40
N LYS A 265 -8.52 5.62 -17.73
CA LYS A 265 -9.62 4.68 -17.82
C LYS A 265 -10.28 4.51 -16.45
N ALA A 266 -11.60 4.47 -16.42
CA ALA A 266 -12.35 4.28 -15.19
C ALA A 266 -13.55 3.36 -15.43
N ASN A 267 -13.39 2.09 -15.03
CA ASN A 267 -14.42 1.05 -15.04
C ASN A 267 -14.68 0.63 -13.59
N ASP A 268 -14.06 -0.44 -13.13
CA ASP A 268 -14.10 -0.87 -11.73
C ASP A 268 -13.03 -0.17 -10.87
N ARG A 269 -11.93 0.23 -11.49
CA ARG A 269 -10.82 0.96 -10.88
C ARG A 269 -10.47 2.17 -11.75
N LEU A 270 -9.83 3.19 -11.16
CA LEU A 270 -9.23 4.28 -11.92
C LEU A 270 -7.82 3.87 -12.34
N GLU A 271 -7.59 3.78 -13.64
CA GLU A 271 -6.29 3.50 -14.25
C GLU A 271 -5.76 4.76 -14.93
N ILE A 272 -4.54 5.15 -14.60
CA ILE A 272 -3.83 6.28 -15.20
C ILE A 272 -2.53 5.72 -15.75
N ALA A 273 -2.43 5.57 -17.07
CA ALA A 273 -1.27 5.03 -17.76
C ALA A 273 -0.50 6.15 -18.47
N VAL A 274 0.78 6.30 -18.17
CA VAL A 274 1.71 7.16 -18.89
C VAL A 274 2.56 6.28 -19.79
N ILE A 275 2.56 6.58 -21.07
CA ILE A 275 3.13 5.78 -22.15
C ILE A 275 4.17 6.64 -22.87
N ASP A 276 5.38 6.13 -23.03
CA ASP A 276 6.43 6.72 -23.83
C ASP A 276 6.83 5.80 -25.00
N ASP A 277 7.53 6.36 -25.97
CA ASP A 277 8.07 5.67 -27.14
C ASP A 277 9.58 5.40 -27.03
N GLY A 278 10.11 5.31 -25.80
CA GLY A 278 11.52 5.14 -25.48
C GLY A 278 12.06 3.72 -25.70
N PHE A 279 13.04 3.36 -24.90
CA PHE A 279 13.65 2.02 -24.95
C PHE A 279 12.97 1.00 -24.04
N GLY A 280 12.05 1.44 -23.17
CA GLY A 280 11.46 0.59 -22.12
C GLY A 280 12.37 0.44 -20.89
N PHE A 281 11.99 -0.46 -20.01
CA PHE A 281 12.77 -0.84 -18.84
C PHE A 281 13.69 -2.02 -19.17
N ASP A 282 14.88 -2.06 -18.56
CA ASP A 282 15.75 -3.23 -18.63
C ASP A 282 15.04 -4.42 -17.97
N GLU A 283 14.94 -5.56 -18.68
CA GLU A 283 14.22 -6.74 -18.17
C GLU A 283 14.82 -7.28 -16.87
N ASP A 284 16.14 -7.22 -16.74
CA ASP A 284 16.87 -7.70 -15.55
C ASP A 284 16.54 -6.92 -14.28
N ILE A 285 16.14 -5.65 -14.42
CA ILE A 285 15.84 -4.76 -13.28
C ILE A 285 14.38 -4.37 -13.18
N LEU A 286 13.52 -4.86 -14.07
CA LEU A 286 12.10 -4.51 -14.09
C LEU A 286 11.40 -4.81 -12.75
N SER A 287 11.72 -5.93 -12.12
CA SER A 287 11.18 -6.31 -10.80
C SER A 287 11.68 -5.42 -9.66
N GLU A 288 12.85 -4.80 -9.80
CA GLU A 288 13.48 -3.93 -8.80
C GLU A 288 13.33 -2.44 -9.13
N SER A 289 12.79 -2.11 -10.32
CA SER A 289 12.68 -0.71 -10.83
C SER A 289 11.84 0.20 -9.94
N THR A 290 11.06 -0.38 -9.05
CA THR A 290 10.26 0.33 -8.04
C THR A 290 10.92 0.40 -6.67
N ASP A 291 12.11 -0.15 -6.49
CA ASP A 291 12.84 -0.06 -5.23
C ASP A 291 13.61 1.26 -5.13
N LEU A 292 13.89 1.67 -3.91
CA LEU A 292 14.56 2.95 -3.65
C LEU A 292 15.98 2.95 -4.24
N PHE A 293 16.33 3.99 -5.01
CA PHE A 293 17.62 4.18 -5.67
C PHE A 293 17.95 3.20 -6.80
N VAL A 294 17.00 2.42 -7.28
CA VAL A 294 17.20 1.58 -8.47
C VAL A 294 16.96 2.42 -9.73
N THR A 295 17.97 2.49 -10.57
CA THR A 295 17.94 3.19 -11.87
C THR A 295 18.71 2.36 -12.89
N SER A 296 18.37 2.53 -14.19
CA SER A 296 19.15 1.93 -15.27
C SER A 296 20.58 2.48 -15.29
N ASN A 297 21.54 1.69 -15.81
CA ASN A 297 22.93 2.11 -15.94
C ASN A 297 23.07 3.38 -16.82
N VAL A 298 22.21 3.56 -17.82
CA VAL A 298 22.17 4.73 -18.69
C VAL A 298 21.73 5.98 -17.93
N ALA A 299 20.71 5.86 -17.07
CA ALA A 299 20.24 6.98 -16.25
C ALA A 299 21.29 7.40 -15.19
N ARG A 300 22.04 6.44 -14.61
CA ARG A 300 23.16 6.73 -13.69
C ARG A 300 24.27 7.52 -14.37
N THR A 301 24.68 7.12 -15.57
CA THR A 301 25.78 7.78 -16.30
C THR A 301 25.40 9.16 -16.83
N SER A 302 24.13 9.38 -17.19
CA SER A 302 23.62 10.69 -17.65
C SER A 302 23.31 11.67 -16.51
N GLY A 303 23.32 11.23 -15.24
CA GLY A 303 22.95 12.04 -14.10
C GLY A 303 21.45 12.41 -14.06
N LYS A 304 20.64 11.72 -14.90
CA LYS A 304 19.23 11.94 -15.07
C LYS A 304 18.48 10.84 -14.35
N GLY A 305 17.91 10.89 -13.35
CA GLY A 305 17.14 9.83 -12.69
C GLY A 305 17.80 9.28 -11.42
N TYR A 306 17.12 9.42 -10.33
CA TYR A 306 17.64 9.10 -9.01
C TYR A 306 17.05 7.82 -8.42
N GLY A 307 16.17 7.10 -9.18
CA GLY A 307 15.50 5.90 -8.68
C GLY A 307 14.53 6.17 -7.52
N ILE A 308 14.05 7.40 -7.39
CA ILE A 308 13.19 7.82 -6.27
C ILE A 308 11.73 7.97 -6.73
N GLY A 309 11.51 8.32 -8.01
CA GLY A 309 10.18 8.65 -8.52
C GLY A 309 9.20 7.48 -8.48
N LEU A 310 9.57 6.33 -9.04
CA LEU A 310 8.72 5.14 -9.06
C LEU A 310 8.54 4.56 -7.64
N TYR A 311 9.55 4.62 -6.80
CA TYR A 311 9.44 4.25 -5.38
C TYR A 311 8.39 5.11 -4.65
N TYR A 312 8.41 6.45 -4.86
CA TYR A 312 7.41 7.35 -4.30
C TYR A 312 5.99 6.96 -4.74
N VAL A 313 5.79 6.73 -6.05
CA VAL A 313 4.49 6.37 -6.62
C VAL A 313 4.00 5.04 -6.02
N LYS A 314 4.86 4.02 -5.99
CA LYS A 314 4.54 2.71 -5.41
C LYS A 314 4.12 2.83 -3.94
N THR A 315 4.94 3.49 -3.13
CA THR A 315 4.70 3.64 -1.68
C THR A 315 3.40 4.40 -1.40
N TYR A 316 3.10 5.44 -2.20
CA TYR A 316 1.84 6.17 -2.05
C TYR A 316 0.63 5.34 -2.49
N LEU A 317 0.71 4.62 -3.61
CA LEU A 317 -0.37 3.75 -4.07
C LEU A 317 -0.66 2.61 -3.08
N GLU A 318 0.37 1.94 -2.56
CA GLU A 318 0.22 0.93 -1.51
C GLU A 318 -0.55 1.47 -0.28
N LYS A 319 -0.33 2.72 0.09
CA LYS A 319 -1.03 3.39 1.20
C LYS A 319 -2.53 3.57 0.98
N ILE A 320 -2.96 3.72 -0.27
CA ILE A 320 -4.37 3.87 -0.66
C ILE A 320 -4.93 2.58 -1.29
N SER A 321 -4.30 1.43 -1.03
CA SER A 321 -4.66 0.12 -1.59
C SER A 321 -4.66 0.08 -3.12
N GLY A 322 -3.87 0.94 -3.75
CA GLY A 322 -3.65 0.98 -5.18
C GLY A 322 -2.43 0.15 -5.61
N GLU A 323 -2.22 0.05 -6.90
CA GLU A 323 -1.17 -0.77 -7.51
C GLU A 323 -0.39 0.05 -8.55
N LEU A 324 0.90 -0.25 -8.71
CA LEU A 324 1.75 0.31 -9.76
C LEU A 324 2.15 -0.83 -10.71
N GLU A 325 1.83 -0.69 -12.00
CA GLU A 325 2.24 -1.64 -13.03
C GLU A 325 3.28 -1.00 -13.96
N LEU A 326 4.32 -1.75 -14.26
CA LEU A 326 5.36 -1.42 -15.24
C LEU A 326 5.27 -2.42 -16.39
N ILE A 327 5.08 -1.93 -17.60
CA ILE A 327 4.86 -2.77 -18.78
C ILE A 327 5.80 -2.29 -19.89
N ASN A 328 6.64 -3.19 -20.39
CA ASN A 328 7.36 -2.99 -21.65
C ASN A 328 6.45 -3.29 -22.82
N LYS A 329 6.41 -2.39 -23.81
CA LYS A 329 5.82 -2.63 -25.11
C LYS A 329 6.93 -2.75 -26.15
N ASN A 330 6.59 -3.25 -27.35
CA ASN A 330 7.55 -3.41 -28.46
C ASN A 330 8.35 -2.14 -28.79
N GLN A 331 7.84 -0.98 -28.44
CA GLN A 331 8.54 0.32 -28.49
C GLN A 331 8.06 1.14 -27.30
N GLY A 332 8.96 1.36 -26.30
CA GLY A 332 8.72 2.21 -25.15
C GLY A 332 8.20 1.50 -23.92
N ALA A 333 7.91 2.28 -22.88
CA ALA A 333 7.36 1.81 -21.62
C ALA A 333 5.94 2.32 -21.40
N THR A 334 5.22 1.61 -20.55
CA THR A 334 3.95 2.04 -19.96
C THR A 334 4.05 1.90 -18.47
N VAL A 335 3.84 3.00 -17.74
CA VAL A 335 3.73 2.99 -16.29
C VAL A 335 2.31 3.33 -15.91
N LYS A 336 1.64 2.43 -15.17
CA LYS A 336 0.23 2.56 -14.86
C LYS A 336 0.01 2.63 -13.36
N MET A 337 -0.70 3.65 -12.90
CA MET A 337 -1.27 3.73 -11.56
C MET A 337 -2.68 3.17 -11.59
N ILE A 338 -2.99 2.28 -10.67
CA ILE A 338 -4.32 1.66 -10.50
C ILE A 338 -4.82 2.02 -9.10
N ILE A 339 -5.96 2.68 -9.03
CA ILE A 339 -6.53 3.21 -7.80
C ILE A 339 -7.92 2.60 -7.60
N PRO A 340 -8.21 2.01 -6.43
CA PRO A 340 -9.53 1.48 -6.13
C PRO A 340 -10.57 2.59 -6.10
N MET A 341 -11.80 2.26 -6.52
CA MET A 341 -12.96 3.13 -6.49
C MET A 341 -14.09 2.46 -5.71
N GLU A 342 -14.92 3.27 -5.07
CA GLU A 342 -16.13 2.83 -4.40
C GLU A 342 -17.35 3.50 -5.01
N ASP A 343 -18.52 2.89 -4.86
CA ASP A 343 -19.77 3.53 -5.26
C ASP A 343 -20.08 4.72 -4.34
N SER A 344 -20.59 5.80 -4.91
CA SER A 344 -21.00 6.93 -4.06
C SER A 344 -22.32 6.56 -3.38
N ASP A 345 -22.38 6.71 -2.07
CA ASP A 345 -23.59 6.53 -1.25
C ASP A 345 -24.61 7.67 -1.46
N ASP A 346 -24.88 8.07 -2.71
CA ASP A 346 -25.88 9.09 -3.05
C ASP A 346 -27.18 8.44 -3.52
#